data_c2133998edd7e272418231cbac24ff84
#
_entry.id   c2133998edd7e272418231cbac24ff84
#
_cell.length_a   1.000
_cell.length_b   1.000
_cell.length_c   1.000
_cell.angle_alpha   90.00
_cell.angle_beta   90.00
_cell.angle_gamma   90.00
#
_symmetry.space_group_name_H-M   'P 1'
#
loop_
_entity.id
_entity.type
_entity.pdbx_description
1 polymer ?
#
loop_
_entity_poly.entity_id
_entity_poly.type
_entity_poly.pdbx_seq_one_letter_code
_entity_poly.pdbx_strand_id
1 'polypeptide(L)'
;MAVHPVLAQVTRRIQERSHATRTDYLEQVDAMAARPPQVRSMGCANVAHAFAALPGADKIRIVEEKGPNIGIVTAYNDVLSAHAPFARYPDILKDEARRHGATAQVAGGVPAMCDGVTQGMPGMELSLFSRDAIAMSTAIALTHDTFDAALMLGVCDKIVPGLLIGALHFGHLPTVFVPAGPMTSGLSNHEKAKVRELAAQGLVGRQELLAAENAAYHEQGTCTFYGTANSNQMLLEAMGLHVPGTSFINPAEAERELLTREAMRTVLSITHSKRFAPIGRVVDERCIVNAMVALLATGGSTNHLIHWVAVARAAGIIIDWDDFEQLSAVVPLLARIYPNGSADVNQFQKAGGPGYVIAQLLQAGLMHDDVLTVREDGMAAFGRIPHVENGSLLWNDAGASGDDGVLRPASAPFSPTGGLKLLKGNMGRSVIKVSAVPEDRHHLRAPAWVFDSQDELQAAFKSGALEQACQSNGHNGVVCVVRWQGPQANGMPELHKLTPPLAVLQGKGYKMALVTDGRMSGASGKVPAAIHLSPEALAGGPLAKVRSGDLMTLNASTGQLQAEVSEAEWSSRELAQMPDALKRSNGRGLGRELFAGFRRNALSAEEGACTWLLN
;
A
#
# COMPACT_ATOMS: atom_id res chain seq x y z
N MET A 1 -3.84 11.86 25.80
CA MET A 1 -2.69 11.38 26.63
C MET A 1 -1.37 11.95 26.12
N ALA A 2 -0.27 11.89 26.90
CA ALA A 2 1.02 12.28 26.34
C ALA A 2 1.48 11.26 25.30
N VAL A 3 1.92 11.76 24.17
CA VAL A 3 2.44 10.95 23.06
C VAL A 3 3.77 10.30 23.46
N HIS A 4 4.01 9.07 23.05
CA HIS A 4 5.24 8.33 23.35
C HIS A 4 6.50 9.12 22.91
N PRO A 5 7.56 9.21 23.73
CA PRO A 5 8.71 10.08 23.44
C PRO A 5 9.39 9.81 22.08
N VAL A 6 9.52 8.54 21.68
CA VAL A 6 10.11 8.18 20.38
C VAL A 6 9.20 8.63 19.23
N LEU A 7 7.88 8.48 19.38
CA LEU A 7 6.91 8.96 18.38
C LEU A 7 7.02 10.47 18.20
N ALA A 8 7.04 11.21 19.31
CA ALA A 8 7.20 12.67 19.30
C ALA A 8 8.55 13.10 18.67
N GLN A 9 9.62 12.37 18.95
CA GLN A 9 10.95 12.64 18.38
C GLN A 9 10.98 12.40 16.86
N VAL A 10 10.45 11.28 16.40
CA VAL A 10 10.37 10.96 14.96
C VAL A 10 9.54 12.01 14.24
N THR A 11 8.36 12.35 14.76
CA THR A 11 7.49 13.39 14.19
C THR A 11 8.21 14.73 14.07
N ARG A 12 8.89 15.18 15.12
CA ARG A 12 9.66 16.43 15.10
C ARG A 12 10.77 16.42 14.04
N ARG A 13 11.52 15.32 13.94
CA ARG A 13 12.56 15.18 12.92
C ARG A 13 11.98 15.23 11.51
N ILE A 14 10.83 14.61 11.27
CA ILE A 14 10.12 14.69 9.98
C ILE A 14 9.71 16.14 9.70
N GLN A 15 9.15 16.85 10.67
CA GLN A 15 8.78 18.26 10.56
C GLN A 15 9.99 19.15 10.22
N GLU A 16 11.10 18.98 10.95
CA GLU A 16 12.34 19.74 10.70
C GLU A 16 12.89 19.49 9.30
N ARG A 17 12.95 18.21 8.87
CA ARG A 17 13.45 17.81 7.55
C ARG A 17 12.54 18.30 6.42
N SER A 18 11.24 18.35 6.65
CA SER A 18 10.23 18.73 5.65
C SER A 18 9.96 20.22 5.58
N HIS A 19 10.49 21.02 6.52
CA HIS A 19 10.06 22.41 6.73
C HIS A 19 9.95 23.24 5.44
N ALA A 20 10.97 23.21 4.59
CA ALA A 20 10.97 24.00 3.36
C ALA A 20 9.91 23.50 2.36
N THR A 21 9.94 22.23 2.03
CA THR A 21 9.03 21.63 1.03
C THR A 21 7.57 21.65 1.51
N ARG A 22 7.36 21.49 2.82
CA ARG A 22 6.03 21.56 3.41
C ARG A 22 5.47 22.98 3.41
N THR A 23 6.30 23.97 3.68
CA THR A 23 5.91 25.40 3.62
C THR A 23 5.46 25.75 2.20
N ASP A 24 6.28 25.47 1.19
CA ASP A 24 5.95 25.74 -0.21
C ASP A 24 4.64 25.05 -0.64
N TYR A 25 4.45 23.80 -0.22
CA TYR A 25 3.22 23.06 -0.48
C TYR A 25 1.99 23.71 0.16
N LEU A 26 2.09 24.12 1.42
CA LEU A 26 0.98 24.74 2.13
C LEU A 26 0.65 26.13 1.59
N GLU A 27 1.63 26.90 1.15
CA GLU A 27 1.40 28.18 0.48
C GLU A 27 0.57 28.00 -0.81
N GLN A 28 0.86 26.97 -1.60
CA GLN A 28 0.06 26.62 -2.79
C GLN A 28 -1.37 26.19 -2.40
N VAL A 29 -1.52 25.35 -1.38
CA VAL A 29 -2.84 24.91 -0.88
C VAL A 29 -3.67 26.10 -0.45
N ASP A 30 -3.11 27.03 0.34
CA ASP A 30 -3.81 28.19 0.87
C ASP A 30 -4.17 29.18 -0.25
N ALA A 31 -3.26 29.41 -1.19
CA ALA A 31 -3.52 30.28 -2.34
C ALA A 31 -4.67 29.75 -3.21
N MET A 32 -4.76 28.43 -3.39
CA MET A 32 -5.87 27.80 -4.12
C MET A 32 -7.17 27.82 -3.30
N ALA A 33 -7.11 27.57 -2.00
CA ALA A 33 -8.27 27.60 -1.10
C ALA A 33 -8.88 29.01 -0.95
N ALA A 34 -8.07 30.05 -1.07
CA ALA A 34 -8.53 31.44 -1.01
C ALA A 34 -9.34 31.89 -2.23
N ARG A 35 -9.33 31.13 -3.33
CA ARG A 35 -10.12 31.45 -4.51
C ARG A 35 -11.62 31.30 -4.21
N PRO A 36 -12.49 32.14 -4.81
CA PRO A 36 -13.93 31.92 -4.70
C PRO A 36 -14.31 30.56 -5.32
N PRO A 37 -15.46 29.96 -4.91
CA PRO A 37 -15.96 28.73 -5.53
C PRO A 37 -15.93 28.84 -7.07
N GLN A 38 -15.28 27.88 -7.72
CA GLN A 38 -14.82 28.01 -9.12
C GLN A 38 -15.97 28.24 -10.10
N VAL A 39 -17.12 27.57 -9.90
CA VAL A 39 -18.29 27.77 -10.76
C VAL A 39 -18.70 29.24 -10.87
N ARG A 40 -18.45 30.05 -9.84
CA ARG A 40 -18.79 31.49 -9.81
C ARG A 40 -17.82 32.37 -10.60
N SER A 41 -16.59 31.92 -10.79
CA SER A 41 -15.54 32.63 -11.50
C SER A 41 -15.34 32.16 -12.94
N MET A 42 -15.93 31.03 -13.32
CA MET A 42 -15.85 30.46 -14.66
C MET A 42 -16.62 31.29 -15.68
N GLY A 43 -16.10 31.38 -16.91
CA GLY A 43 -16.84 31.96 -18.03
C GLY A 43 -18.13 31.19 -18.36
N CYS A 44 -19.15 31.88 -18.87
CA CYS A 44 -20.47 31.24 -19.15
C CYS A 44 -20.36 30.02 -20.07
N ALA A 45 -19.47 30.04 -21.06
CA ALA A 45 -19.23 28.89 -21.94
C ALA A 45 -18.68 27.69 -21.18
N ASN A 46 -17.73 27.90 -20.25
CA ASN A 46 -17.15 26.84 -19.42
C ASN A 46 -18.22 26.19 -18.54
N VAL A 47 -19.06 26.99 -17.85
CA VAL A 47 -20.17 26.53 -17.04
C VAL A 47 -21.16 25.73 -17.89
N ALA A 48 -21.54 26.25 -19.08
CA ALA A 48 -22.45 25.54 -19.97
C ALA A 48 -21.91 24.18 -20.41
N HIS A 49 -20.63 24.09 -20.77
CA HIS A 49 -19.99 22.81 -21.12
C HIS A 49 -19.89 21.85 -19.95
N ALA A 50 -19.45 22.31 -18.78
CA ALA A 50 -19.27 21.46 -17.59
C ALA A 50 -20.55 20.78 -17.13
N PHE A 51 -21.70 21.46 -17.30
CA PHE A 51 -22.99 21.00 -16.79
C PHE A 51 -23.98 20.59 -17.86
N ALA A 52 -23.60 20.57 -19.14
CA ALA A 52 -24.50 20.26 -20.26
C ALA A 52 -25.22 18.91 -20.10
N ALA A 53 -24.54 17.90 -19.60
CA ALA A 53 -25.05 16.55 -19.42
C ALA A 53 -25.87 16.32 -18.14
N LEU A 54 -25.92 17.30 -17.23
CA LEU A 54 -26.65 17.15 -15.97
C LEU A 54 -28.17 17.25 -16.19
N PRO A 55 -29.00 16.59 -15.34
CA PRO A 55 -30.42 16.84 -15.27
C PRO A 55 -30.72 18.32 -14.97
N GLY A 56 -31.85 18.83 -15.48
CA GLY A 56 -32.21 20.24 -15.35
C GLY A 56 -32.25 20.73 -13.89
N ALA A 57 -32.79 19.91 -12.98
CA ALA A 57 -32.82 20.24 -11.55
C ALA A 57 -31.41 20.38 -10.94
N ASP A 58 -30.44 19.54 -11.34
CA ASP A 58 -29.06 19.62 -10.87
C ASP A 58 -28.36 20.87 -11.42
N LYS A 59 -28.66 21.27 -12.68
CA LYS A 59 -28.15 22.53 -13.24
C LYS A 59 -28.61 23.76 -12.46
N ILE A 60 -29.92 23.83 -12.14
CA ILE A 60 -30.49 24.91 -11.34
C ILE A 60 -29.80 24.97 -9.98
N ARG A 61 -29.62 23.82 -9.33
CA ARG A 61 -28.98 23.73 -8.02
C ARG A 61 -27.55 24.29 -8.00
N ILE A 62 -26.76 24.00 -9.02
CA ILE A 62 -25.38 24.49 -9.10
C ILE A 62 -25.36 25.97 -9.47
N VAL A 63 -26.06 26.36 -10.52
CA VAL A 63 -25.92 27.69 -11.14
C VAL A 63 -26.71 28.75 -10.38
N GLU A 64 -27.97 28.46 -9.99
CA GLU A 64 -28.87 29.41 -9.37
C GLU A 64 -28.83 29.32 -7.83
N GLU A 65 -28.94 28.12 -7.26
CA GLU A 65 -28.95 27.90 -5.81
C GLU A 65 -27.53 27.89 -5.20
N LYS A 66 -26.48 27.78 -6.05
CA LYS A 66 -25.07 27.74 -5.63
C LYS A 66 -24.76 26.58 -4.65
N GLY A 67 -25.48 25.47 -4.80
CA GLY A 67 -25.20 24.23 -4.07
C GLY A 67 -23.82 23.66 -4.42
N PRO A 68 -23.16 22.96 -3.47
CA PRO A 68 -21.85 22.37 -3.74
C PRO A 68 -21.94 21.25 -4.79
N ASN A 69 -20.89 21.15 -5.61
CA ASN A 69 -20.72 20.11 -6.62
C ASN A 69 -19.52 19.21 -6.24
N ILE A 70 -19.76 17.91 -6.06
CA ILE A 70 -18.77 16.95 -5.59
C ILE A 70 -18.22 16.13 -6.76
N GLY A 71 -16.90 16.13 -6.91
CA GLY A 71 -16.20 15.30 -7.90
C GLY A 71 -16.08 13.85 -7.41
N ILE A 72 -16.43 12.88 -8.25
CA ILE A 72 -16.22 11.46 -7.98
C ILE A 72 -15.11 10.97 -8.93
N VAL A 73 -13.97 10.56 -8.37
CA VAL A 73 -12.91 9.87 -9.10
C VAL A 73 -13.01 8.39 -8.75
N THR A 74 -13.24 7.55 -9.77
CA THR A 74 -13.53 6.12 -9.54
C THR A 74 -12.52 5.23 -10.24
N ALA A 75 -12.10 4.16 -9.56
CA ALA A 75 -11.29 3.09 -10.11
C ALA A 75 -12.13 1.87 -10.54
N TYR A 76 -13.40 2.07 -10.91
CA TYR A 76 -14.27 1.00 -11.41
C TYR A 76 -13.61 0.20 -12.53
N ASN A 77 -13.72 -1.12 -12.47
CA ASN A 77 -13.17 -2.04 -13.44
C ASN A 77 -13.87 -3.40 -13.32
N ASP A 78 -14.36 -3.97 -14.43
CA ASP A 78 -15.02 -5.28 -14.45
C ASP A 78 -14.05 -6.46 -14.35
N VAL A 79 -12.81 -6.29 -14.84
CA VAL A 79 -11.79 -7.35 -14.82
C VAL A 79 -11.31 -7.64 -13.39
N LEU A 80 -11.42 -6.67 -12.48
CA LEU A 80 -10.88 -6.74 -11.14
C LEU A 80 -11.98 -6.86 -10.10
N SER A 81 -12.10 -8.02 -9.46
CA SER A 81 -13.10 -8.30 -8.41
C SER A 81 -13.18 -7.22 -7.34
N ALA A 82 -12.03 -6.67 -6.94
CA ALA A 82 -11.94 -5.61 -5.94
C ALA A 82 -12.60 -4.29 -6.37
N HIS A 83 -12.67 -4.01 -7.66
CA HIS A 83 -13.14 -2.75 -8.23
C HIS A 83 -14.54 -2.83 -8.83
N ALA A 84 -15.05 -4.03 -9.12
CA ALA A 84 -16.38 -4.26 -9.66
C ALA A 84 -17.51 -3.65 -8.81
N PRO A 85 -17.46 -3.63 -7.45
CA PRO A 85 -18.49 -3.00 -6.64
C PRO A 85 -18.70 -1.51 -6.94
N PHE A 86 -17.69 -0.79 -7.40
CA PHE A 86 -17.76 0.63 -7.71
C PHE A 86 -18.69 0.98 -8.87
N ALA A 87 -19.18 0.00 -9.65
CA ALA A 87 -20.17 0.23 -10.69
C ALA A 87 -21.42 0.99 -10.18
N ARG A 88 -21.86 0.70 -8.96
CA ARG A 88 -23.10 1.24 -8.37
C ARG A 88 -22.87 2.48 -7.48
N TYR A 89 -21.65 2.69 -6.98
CA TYR A 89 -21.40 3.71 -5.97
C TYR A 89 -21.65 5.15 -6.46
N PRO A 90 -21.32 5.53 -7.71
CA PRO A 90 -21.62 6.87 -8.19
C PRO A 90 -23.09 7.23 -8.12
N ASP A 91 -24.00 6.31 -8.42
CA ASP A 91 -25.44 6.58 -8.39
C ASP A 91 -25.96 6.72 -6.95
N ILE A 92 -25.47 5.91 -6.01
CA ILE A 92 -25.77 6.03 -4.57
C ILE A 92 -25.31 7.40 -4.04
N LEU A 93 -24.10 7.82 -4.41
CA LEU A 93 -23.51 9.08 -4.00
C LEU A 93 -24.24 10.28 -4.60
N LYS A 94 -24.62 10.25 -5.88
CA LYS A 94 -25.41 11.30 -6.52
C LYS A 94 -26.79 11.43 -5.90
N ASP A 95 -27.45 10.31 -5.58
CA ASP A 95 -28.73 10.32 -4.89
C ASP A 95 -28.61 10.99 -3.51
N GLU A 96 -27.60 10.62 -2.73
CA GLU A 96 -27.38 11.20 -1.41
C GLU A 96 -27.00 12.69 -1.47
N ALA A 97 -26.19 13.10 -2.47
CA ALA A 97 -25.89 14.51 -2.69
C ALA A 97 -27.17 15.33 -2.92
N ARG A 98 -28.08 14.84 -3.76
CA ARG A 98 -29.38 15.50 -4.03
C ARG A 98 -30.24 15.65 -2.79
N ARG A 99 -30.25 14.65 -1.91
CA ARG A 99 -30.99 14.70 -0.62
C ARG A 99 -30.50 15.80 0.30
N HIS A 100 -29.22 16.18 0.15
CA HIS A 100 -28.55 17.20 0.96
C HIS A 100 -28.35 18.54 0.24
N GLY A 101 -29.11 18.82 -0.84
CA GLY A 101 -29.02 20.10 -1.55
C GLY A 101 -27.73 20.30 -2.35
N ALA A 102 -27.03 19.22 -2.66
CA ALA A 102 -25.79 19.20 -3.41
C ALA A 102 -25.94 18.44 -4.74
N THR A 103 -24.89 18.47 -5.55
CA THR A 103 -24.76 17.64 -6.75
C THR A 103 -23.46 16.87 -6.72
N ALA A 104 -23.38 15.81 -7.52
CA ALA A 104 -22.14 15.08 -7.71
C ALA A 104 -21.99 14.61 -9.17
N GLN A 105 -20.78 14.68 -9.69
CA GLN A 105 -20.43 14.23 -11.03
C GLN A 105 -19.26 13.27 -10.98
N VAL A 106 -19.29 12.22 -11.80
CA VAL A 106 -18.09 11.45 -12.06
C VAL A 106 -17.10 12.32 -12.82
N ALA A 107 -16.05 12.74 -12.16
CA ALA A 107 -14.99 13.59 -12.71
C ALA A 107 -14.13 12.82 -13.72
N GLY A 108 -13.93 11.53 -13.45
CA GLY A 108 -13.22 10.61 -14.33
C GLY A 108 -13.05 9.23 -13.71
N GLY A 109 -12.66 8.28 -14.56
CA GLY A 109 -12.15 6.97 -14.17
C GLY A 109 -10.63 6.97 -14.18
N VAL A 110 -10.02 6.26 -13.23
CA VAL A 110 -8.59 5.98 -13.25
C VAL A 110 -8.34 4.52 -13.64
N PRO A 111 -7.22 4.21 -14.33
CA PRO A 111 -6.89 2.82 -14.61
C PRO A 111 -6.68 2.07 -13.31
N ALA A 112 -7.07 0.80 -13.27
CA ALA A 112 -6.80 -0.09 -12.15
C ALA A 112 -6.05 -1.32 -12.65
N MET A 113 -5.06 -1.77 -11.88
CA MET A 113 -4.25 -2.94 -12.19
C MET A 113 -4.12 -3.82 -10.96
N CYS A 114 -4.39 -5.10 -11.11
CA CYS A 114 -4.29 -6.08 -10.02
C CYS A 114 -3.09 -7.00 -10.24
N ASP A 115 -2.18 -7.03 -9.28
CA ASP A 115 -1.00 -7.88 -9.31
C ASP A 115 -1.38 -9.38 -9.33
N GLY A 116 -2.51 -9.75 -8.75
CA GLY A 116 -3.04 -11.11 -8.83
C GLY A 116 -3.37 -11.56 -10.27
N VAL A 117 -3.88 -10.66 -11.10
CA VAL A 117 -4.19 -10.94 -12.51
C VAL A 117 -2.93 -10.95 -13.38
N THR A 118 -2.02 -10.01 -13.16
CA THR A 118 -0.81 -9.85 -13.97
C THR A 118 0.39 -10.66 -13.49
N GLN A 119 0.22 -11.40 -12.39
CA GLN A 119 1.30 -12.13 -11.72
C GLN A 119 2.04 -13.08 -12.67
N GLY A 120 3.34 -12.85 -12.77
CA GLY A 120 4.23 -13.64 -13.63
C GLY A 120 4.02 -13.44 -15.12
N MET A 121 3.29 -12.40 -15.51
CA MET A 121 3.17 -11.95 -16.89
C MET A 121 4.01 -10.69 -17.11
N PRO A 122 4.49 -10.41 -18.33
CA PRO A 122 5.29 -9.20 -18.60
C PRO A 122 4.58 -7.89 -18.25
N GLY A 123 3.25 -7.86 -18.31
CA GLY A 123 2.46 -6.69 -17.89
C GLY A 123 2.63 -6.30 -16.42
N MET A 124 3.11 -7.22 -15.57
CA MET A 124 3.41 -6.95 -14.16
C MET A 124 4.46 -5.83 -13.97
N GLU A 125 5.33 -5.63 -14.95
CA GLU A 125 6.35 -4.56 -14.94
C GLU A 125 5.75 -3.14 -14.98
N LEU A 126 4.48 -3.00 -15.32
CA LEU A 126 3.74 -1.72 -15.29
C LEU A 126 3.07 -1.46 -13.93
N SER A 127 3.01 -2.46 -13.06
CA SER A 127 2.21 -2.41 -11.86
C SER A 127 2.61 -1.27 -10.92
N LEU A 128 3.90 -1.10 -10.60
CA LEU A 128 4.36 0.01 -9.75
C LEU A 128 4.06 1.37 -10.39
N PHE A 129 4.34 1.51 -11.68
CA PHE A 129 4.12 2.75 -12.42
C PHE A 129 2.65 3.11 -12.58
N SER A 130 1.72 2.13 -12.47
CA SER A 130 0.29 2.41 -12.48
C SER A 130 -0.11 3.37 -11.34
N ARG A 131 0.62 3.38 -10.21
CA ARG A 131 0.43 4.34 -9.12
C ARG A 131 0.56 5.78 -9.62
N ASP A 132 1.64 6.07 -10.33
CA ASP A 132 1.93 7.42 -10.80
C ASP A 132 1.02 7.79 -11.99
N ALA A 133 0.68 6.82 -12.85
CA ALA A 133 -0.32 7.02 -13.91
C ALA A 133 -1.72 7.32 -13.32
N ILE A 134 -2.11 6.68 -12.23
CA ILE A 134 -3.35 6.94 -11.51
C ILE A 134 -3.33 8.36 -10.90
N ALA A 135 -2.21 8.77 -10.31
CA ALA A 135 -2.04 10.13 -9.79
C ALA A 135 -2.21 11.19 -10.90
N MET A 136 -1.58 10.98 -12.06
CA MET A 136 -1.74 11.85 -13.23
C MET A 136 -3.17 11.85 -13.77
N SER A 137 -3.83 10.69 -13.83
CA SER A 137 -5.23 10.58 -14.26
C SER A 137 -6.18 11.29 -13.29
N THR A 138 -5.93 11.18 -11.98
CA THR A 138 -6.67 11.93 -10.95
C THR A 138 -6.49 13.42 -11.12
N ALA A 139 -5.28 13.88 -11.39
CA ALA A 139 -5.00 15.28 -11.66
C ALA A 139 -5.76 15.78 -12.91
N ILE A 140 -5.79 15.01 -14.00
CA ILE A 140 -6.56 15.35 -15.21
C ILE A 140 -8.05 15.46 -14.86
N ALA A 141 -8.60 14.54 -14.08
CA ALA A 141 -10.01 14.55 -13.67
C ALA A 141 -10.36 15.82 -12.87
N LEU A 142 -9.54 16.19 -11.89
CA LEU A 142 -9.77 17.32 -11.00
C LEU A 142 -9.43 18.69 -11.62
N THR A 143 -8.56 18.72 -12.64
CA THR A 143 -8.13 19.98 -13.27
C THR A 143 -9.23 20.73 -14.03
N HIS A 144 -10.42 20.11 -14.20
CA HIS A 144 -11.61 20.82 -14.69
C HIS A 144 -12.08 21.93 -13.74
N ASP A 145 -11.64 21.89 -12.48
CA ASP A 145 -11.81 22.95 -11.48
C ASP A 145 -13.29 23.35 -11.24
N THR A 146 -14.18 22.34 -11.28
CA THR A 146 -15.64 22.50 -11.16
C THR A 146 -16.19 21.91 -9.85
N PHE A 147 -15.31 21.47 -8.95
CA PHE A 147 -15.71 20.75 -7.75
C PHE A 147 -15.35 21.50 -6.47
N ASP A 148 -16.25 21.46 -5.49
CA ASP A 148 -16.04 22.02 -4.16
C ASP A 148 -15.38 21.03 -3.20
N ALA A 149 -15.42 19.73 -3.53
CA ALA A 149 -14.78 18.64 -2.81
C ALA A 149 -14.72 17.38 -3.69
N ALA A 150 -14.01 16.34 -3.26
CA ALA A 150 -13.84 15.11 -4.01
C ALA A 150 -14.10 13.84 -3.19
N LEU A 151 -14.62 12.81 -3.85
CA LEU A 151 -14.70 11.44 -3.35
C LEU A 151 -13.80 10.54 -4.19
N MET A 152 -12.89 9.81 -3.52
CA MET A 152 -11.93 8.89 -4.14
C MET A 152 -12.38 7.45 -3.94
N LEU A 153 -12.92 6.81 -4.98
CA LEU A 153 -13.39 5.44 -4.97
C LEU A 153 -12.25 4.52 -5.41
N GLY A 154 -11.56 3.93 -4.45
CA GLY A 154 -10.41 3.08 -4.74
C GLY A 154 -10.04 2.11 -3.63
N VAL A 155 -9.55 0.96 -4.05
CA VAL A 155 -8.97 -0.10 -3.22
C VAL A 155 -7.70 -0.62 -3.91
N CYS A 156 -7.06 -1.64 -3.38
CA CYS A 156 -5.87 -2.28 -3.94
C CYS A 156 -4.55 -1.50 -3.84
N ASP A 157 -3.49 -2.16 -4.30
CA ASP A 157 -2.08 -1.86 -4.01
C ASP A 157 -1.64 -0.45 -4.42
N LYS A 158 -1.78 -0.14 -5.69
CA LYS A 158 -1.29 1.11 -6.31
C LYS A 158 -2.38 2.14 -6.48
N ILE A 159 -3.64 1.71 -6.46
CA ILE A 159 -4.79 2.58 -6.71
C ILE A 159 -4.95 3.59 -5.56
N VAL A 160 -4.94 3.11 -4.33
CA VAL A 160 -5.07 3.97 -3.14
C VAL A 160 -3.95 5.01 -3.07
N PRO A 161 -2.66 4.65 -3.08
CA PRO A 161 -1.60 5.66 -3.05
C PRO A 161 -1.59 6.54 -4.31
N GLY A 162 -1.98 6.03 -5.48
CA GLY A 162 -2.10 6.84 -6.69
C GLY A 162 -3.19 7.91 -6.59
N LEU A 163 -4.38 7.53 -6.13
CA LEU A 163 -5.48 8.46 -5.86
C LEU A 163 -5.09 9.50 -4.79
N LEU A 164 -4.41 9.06 -3.72
CA LEU A 164 -3.99 9.95 -2.64
C LEU A 164 -2.92 10.95 -3.10
N ILE A 165 -1.91 10.51 -3.87
CA ILE A 165 -0.94 11.39 -4.49
C ILE A 165 -1.64 12.41 -5.40
N GLY A 166 -2.55 11.97 -6.27
CA GLY A 166 -3.32 12.87 -7.13
C GLY A 166 -4.17 13.87 -6.35
N ALA A 167 -4.85 13.43 -5.29
CA ALA A 167 -5.64 14.30 -4.42
C ALA A 167 -4.78 15.33 -3.68
N LEU A 168 -3.57 14.95 -3.22
CA LEU A 168 -2.65 15.87 -2.54
C LEU A 168 -2.13 16.97 -3.45
N HIS A 169 -2.00 16.75 -4.77
CA HIS A 169 -1.72 17.83 -5.72
C HIS A 169 -2.90 18.80 -5.89
N PHE A 170 -4.10 18.44 -5.43
CA PHE A 170 -5.26 19.32 -5.27
C PHE A 170 -5.56 19.51 -3.77
N GLY A 171 -4.52 19.74 -2.99
CA GLY A 171 -4.55 19.81 -1.54
C GLY A 171 -5.56 20.78 -0.93
N HIS A 172 -6.06 21.74 -1.69
CA HIS A 172 -7.11 22.69 -1.31
C HIS A 172 -8.53 22.08 -1.30
N LEU A 173 -8.74 20.90 -1.94
CA LEU A 173 -10.04 20.25 -1.97
C LEU A 173 -10.24 19.36 -0.75
N PRO A 174 -11.34 19.49 -0.01
CA PRO A 174 -11.79 18.47 0.93
C PRO A 174 -11.98 17.14 0.20
N THR A 175 -11.43 16.06 0.76
CA THR A 175 -11.46 14.75 0.09
C THR A 175 -11.74 13.64 1.08
N VAL A 176 -12.64 12.71 0.70
CA VAL A 176 -12.95 11.49 1.46
C VAL A 176 -12.73 10.28 0.56
N PHE A 177 -12.10 9.24 1.11
CA PHE A 177 -11.89 7.98 0.43
C PHE A 177 -13.05 7.01 0.70
N VAL A 178 -13.44 6.25 -0.33
CA VAL A 178 -14.56 5.31 -0.28
C VAL A 178 -14.09 3.93 -0.72
N PRO A 179 -13.92 2.97 0.21
CA PRO A 179 -13.52 1.61 -0.13
C PRO A 179 -14.68 0.76 -0.61
N ALA A 180 -14.37 -0.29 -1.38
CA ALA A 180 -15.32 -1.31 -1.76
C ALA A 180 -15.52 -2.40 -0.68
N GLY A 181 -14.47 -2.69 0.09
CA GLY A 181 -14.45 -3.77 1.08
C GLY A 181 -13.90 -5.09 0.51
N PRO A 182 -13.59 -6.05 1.39
CA PRO A 182 -13.14 -7.38 1.01
C PRO A 182 -14.30 -8.27 0.53
N MET A 183 -13.99 -9.31 -0.25
CA MET A 183 -14.90 -10.42 -0.47
C MET A 183 -15.10 -11.21 0.83
N THR A 184 -16.14 -12.05 0.89
CA THR A 184 -16.34 -12.95 2.03
C THR A 184 -15.22 -14.00 2.11
N SER A 185 -15.08 -14.67 3.25
CA SER A 185 -14.08 -15.71 3.46
C SER A 185 -14.43 -16.95 2.64
N GLY A 186 -13.52 -17.35 1.75
CA GLY A 186 -13.58 -18.60 1.01
C GLY A 186 -12.56 -19.62 1.51
N LEU A 187 -11.91 -20.35 0.61
CA LEU A 187 -10.80 -21.23 0.96
C LEU A 187 -9.71 -20.45 1.71
N SER A 188 -9.26 -20.98 2.84
CA SER A 188 -8.30 -20.26 3.67
C SER A 188 -6.99 -19.96 2.94
N ASN A 189 -6.35 -18.85 3.26
CA ASN A 189 -5.08 -18.45 2.66
C ASN A 189 -3.97 -19.48 2.90
N HIS A 190 -4.04 -20.21 4.03
CA HIS A 190 -3.08 -21.27 4.35
C HIS A 190 -3.27 -22.50 3.44
N GLU A 191 -4.52 -22.96 3.24
CA GLU A 191 -4.83 -24.09 2.35
C GLU A 191 -4.48 -23.75 0.90
N LYS A 192 -4.83 -22.57 0.44
CA LYS A 192 -4.44 -22.08 -0.89
C LYS A 192 -2.92 -22.08 -1.08
N ALA A 193 -2.14 -21.58 -0.09
CA ALA A 193 -0.68 -21.60 -0.16
C ALA A 193 -0.12 -23.03 -0.23
N LYS A 194 -0.71 -23.95 0.51
CA LYS A 194 -0.33 -25.37 0.47
C LYS A 194 -0.57 -25.99 -0.92
N VAL A 195 -1.70 -25.72 -1.54
CA VAL A 195 -1.98 -26.19 -2.92
C VAL A 195 -0.96 -25.62 -3.91
N ARG A 196 -0.59 -24.33 -3.78
CA ARG A 196 0.46 -23.72 -4.62
C ARG A 196 1.84 -24.38 -4.43
N GLU A 197 2.20 -24.73 -3.20
CA GLU A 197 3.44 -25.44 -2.89
C GLU A 197 3.43 -26.86 -3.50
N LEU A 198 2.29 -27.58 -3.44
CA LEU A 198 2.12 -28.88 -4.09
C LEU A 198 2.20 -28.78 -5.61
N ALA A 199 1.58 -27.75 -6.21
CA ALA A 199 1.68 -27.49 -7.62
C ALA A 199 3.12 -27.18 -8.08
N ALA A 200 3.88 -26.41 -7.27
CA ALA A 200 5.29 -26.13 -7.55
C ALA A 200 6.16 -27.40 -7.55
N GLN A 201 5.77 -28.42 -6.78
CA GLN A 201 6.40 -29.75 -6.74
C GLN A 201 5.90 -30.70 -7.83
N GLY A 202 4.87 -30.31 -8.61
CA GLY A 202 4.24 -31.17 -9.61
C GLY A 202 3.34 -32.27 -9.01
N LEU A 203 2.97 -32.16 -7.74
CA LEU A 203 2.13 -33.14 -7.02
C LEU A 203 0.63 -32.91 -7.23
N VAL A 204 0.22 -31.72 -7.68
CA VAL A 204 -1.15 -31.41 -8.11
C VAL A 204 -1.11 -30.76 -9.49
N GLY A 205 -2.16 -31.01 -10.27
CA GLY A 205 -2.31 -30.50 -11.62
C GLY A 205 -2.94 -29.09 -11.68
N ARG A 206 -3.04 -28.57 -12.91
CA ARG A 206 -3.65 -27.26 -13.16
C ARG A 206 -5.12 -27.19 -12.72
N GLN A 207 -5.85 -28.30 -12.82
CA GLN A 207 -7.28 -28.32 -12.50
C GLN A 207 -7.51 -28.15 -10.99
N GLU A 208 -6.76 -28.88 -10.15
CA GLU A 208 -6.84 -28.76 -8.70
C GLU A 208 -6.35 -27.39 -8.21
N LEU A 209 -5.28 -26.88 -8.82
CA LEU A 209 -4.81 -25.52 -8.50
C LEU A 209 -5.87 -24.47 -8.83
N LEU A 210 -6.49 -24.54 -10.02
CA LEU A 210 -7.56 -23.61 -10.42
C LEU A 210 -8.78 -23.71 -9.50
N ALA A 211 -9.16 -24.92 -9.09
CA ALA A 211 -10.28 -25.14 -8.17
C ALA A 211 -10.02 -24.47 -6.81
N ALA A 212 -8.80 -24.59 -6.28
CA ALA A 212 -8.41 -23.94 -5.01
C ALA A 212 -8.37 -22.40 -5.14
N GLU A 213 -7.86 -21.88 -6.26
CA GLU A 213 -7.86 -20.44 -6.53
C GLU A 213 -9.30 -19.90 -6.65
N ASN A 214 -10.19 -20.57 -7.38
CA ASN A 214 -11.59 -20.18 -7.51
C ASN A 214 -12.35 -20.24 -6.17
N ALA A 215 -12.04 -21.20 -5.31
CA ALA A 215 -12.63 -21.29 -3.98
C ALA A 215 -12.13 -20.18 -3.03
N ALA A 216 -10.97 -19.58 -3.32
CA ALA A 216 -10.40 -18.46 -2.55
C ALA A 216 -10.78 -17.08 -3.11
N TYR A 217 -11.10 -16.99 -4.41
CA TYR A 217 -11.48 -15.76 -5.13
C TYR A 217 -12.80 -15.98 -5.85
N HIS A 218 -13.92 -15.88 -5.12
CA HIS A 218 -15.21 -16.41 -5.56
C HIS A 218 -16.28 -15.33 -5.77
N GLU A 219 -16.02 -14.07 -5.39
CA GLU A 219 -17.00 -12.97 -5.54
C GLU A 219 -16.33 -11.59 -5.66
N GLN A 220 -17.15 -10.54 -5.69
CA GLN A 220 -16.70 -9.16 -5.72
C GLN A 220 -16.09 -8.74 -4.36
N GLY A 221 -15.03 -7.95 -4.40
CA GLY A 221 -14.33 -7.45 -3.22
C GLY A 221 -12.81 -7.65 -3.32
N THR A 222 -12.07 -7.07 -2.38
CA THR A 222 -10.61 -7.28 -2.29
C THR A 222 -10.29 -8.69 -1.81
N CYS A 223 -9.07 -9.15 -2.08
CA CYS A 223 -8.55 -10.40 -1.51
C CYS A 223 -8.63 -10.38 0.02
N THR A 224 -8.81 -11.54 0.63
CA THR A 224 -9.00 -11.66 2.09
C THR A 224 -7.69 -11.71 2.90
N PHE A 225 -6.53 -11.82 2.27
CA PHE A 225 -5.23 -11.74 2.97
C PHE A 225 -4.83 -10.27 3.25
N TYR A 226 -4.03 -10.07 4.29
CA TYR A 226 -3.57 -8.74 4.70
C TYR A 226 -2.29 -8.34 3.94
N GLY A 227 -2.42 -8.18 2.61
CA GLY A 227 -1.42 -7.59 1.73
C GLY A 227 -1.56 -6.07 1.62
N THR A 228 -0.93 -5.49 0.59
CA THR A 228 -0.92 -4.04 0.36
C THR A 228 -2.33 -3.48 0.15
N ALA A 229 -3.20 -4.22 -0.55
CA ALA A 229 -4.58 -3.82 -0.80
C ALA A 229 -5.34 -3.50 0.50
N ASN A 230 -5.26 -4.37 1.48
CA ASN A 230 -5.99 -4.25 2.74
C ASN A 230 -5.26 -3.37 3.77
N SER A 231 -3.93 -3.42 3.82
CA SER A 231 -3.19 -2.51 4.69
C SER A 231 -3.31 -1.04 4.25
N ASN A 232 -3.45 -0.74 2.95
CA ASN A 232 -3.82 0.61 2.48
C ASN A 232 -5.09 1.14 3.19
N GLN A 233 -6.12 0.30 3.32
CA GLN A 233 -7.39 0.70 3.93
C GLN A 233 -7.20 1.01 5.42
N MET A 234 -6.44 0.18 6.14
CA MET A 234 -6.08 0.44 7.54
C MET A 234 -5.33 1.78 7.70
N LEU A 235 -4.40 2.08 6.78
CA LEU A 235 -3.64 3.31 6.83
C LEU A 235 -4.53 4.55 6.59
N LEU A 236 -5.47 4.48 5.66
CA LEU A 236 -6.43 5.56 5.41
C LEU A 236 -7.37 5.81 6.61
N GLU A 237 -7.76 4.76 7.35
CA GLU A 237 -8.47 4.90 8.63
C GLU A 237 -7.60 5.63 9.66
N ALA A 238 -6.34 5.20 9.83
CA ALA A 238 -5.40 5.81 10.76
C ALA A 238 -5.01 7.24 10.37
N MET A 239 -5.19 7.63 9.11
CA MET A 239 -5.02 8.99 8.61
C MET A 239 -6.28 9.85 8.74
N GLY A 240 -7.40 9.27 9.15
CA GLY A 240 -8.65 10.00 9.29
C GLY A 240 -9.27 10.42 7.95
N LEU A 241 -9.06 9.66 6.86
CA LEU A 241 -9.51 9.96 5.49
C LEU A 241 -10.73 9.15 5.03
N HIS A 242 -11.17 8.18 5.82
CA HIS A 242 -12.36 7.36 5.60
C HIS A 242 -13.54 7.80 6.48
N VAL A 243 -14.72 7.24 6.19
CA VAL A 243 -15.77 7.09 7.21
C VAL A 243 -15.27 6.03 8.20
N PRO A 244 -15.27 6.28 9.53
CA PRO A 244 -14.70 5.36 10.50
C PRO A 244 -15.28 3.94 10.41
N GLY A 245 -14.40 2.93 10.39
CA GLY A 245 -14.74 1.51 10.37
C GLY A 245 -15.22 0.96 9.03
N THR A 246 -15.16 1.75 7.95
CA THR A 246 -15.67 1.37 6.63
C THR A 246 -14.79 0.35 5.90
N SER A 247 -13.52 0.18 6.28
CA SER A 247 -12.49 -0.50 5.47
C SER A 247 -12.81 -1.95 5.12
N PHE A 248 -13.33 -2.74 6.07
CA PHE A 248 -13.46 -4.19 5.93
C PHE A 248 -14.91 -4.69 5.98
N ILE A 249 -15.87 -3.85 5.66
CA ILE A 249 -17.27 -4.25 5.46
C ILE A 249 -17.43 -4.80 4.03
N ASN A 250 -18.02 -5.98 3.86
CA ASN A 250 -18.16 -6.61 2.56
C ASN A 250 -19.05 -5.80 1.60
N PRO A 251 -18.83 -5.87 0.27
CA PRO A 251 -19.64 -5.13 -0.70
C PRO A 251 -21.13 -5.50 -0.71
N ALA A 252 -21.47 -6.72 -0.31
CA ALA A 252 -22.85 -7.23 -0.31
C ALA A 252 -23.62 -6.93 0.98
N GLU A 253 -22.96 -6.48 2.04
CA GLU A 253 -23.62 -6.15 3.30
C GLU A 253 -24.43 -4.85 3.20
N ALA A 254 -25.59 -4.82 3.86
CA ALA A 254 -26.46 -3.64 3.88
C ALA A 254 -25.76 -2.39 4.45
N GLU A 255 -24.88 -2.57 5.41
CA GLU A 255 -24.05 -1.52 6.01
C GLU A 255 -23.17 -0.82 4.97
N ARG A 256 -22.72 -1.51 3.94
CA ARG A 256 -21.86 -0.95 2.88
C ARG A 256 -22.54 0.22 2.16
N GLU A 257 -23.84 0.10 1.82
CA GLU A 257 -24.56 1.21 1.19
C GLU A 257 -24.71 2.40 2.14
N LEU A 258 -25.02 2.16 3.41
CA LEU A 258 -25.14 3.22 4.42
C LEU A 258 -23.81 3.97 4.63
N LEU A 259 -22.70 3.23 4.71
CA LEU A 259 -21.36 3.82 4.81
C LEU A 259 -20.97 4.60 3.54
N THR A 260 -21.40 4.13 2.37
CA THR A 260 -21.19 4.85 1.10
C THR A 260 -21.97 6.17 1.09
N ARG A 261 -23.22 6.18 1.54
CA ARG A 261 -24.03 7.40 1.72
C ARG A 261 -23.40 8.34 2.75
N GLU A 262 -22.90 7.80 3.86
CA GLU A 262 -22.24 8.59 4.90
C GLU A 262 -20.95 9.26 4.40
N ALA A 263 -20.24 8.66 3.45
CA ALA A 263 -19.08 9.30 2.82
C ALA A 263 -19.49 10.60 2.08
N MET A 264 -20.65 10.64 1.43
CA MET A 264 -21.19 11.86 0.83
C MET A 264 -21.55 12.90 1.91
N ARG A 265 -22.22 12.51 2.99
CA ARG A 265 -22.53 13.43 4.09
C ARG A 265 -21.26 13.98 4.73
N THR A 266 -20.26 13.11 4.93
CA THR A 266 -18.95 13.49 5.49
C THR A 266 -18.26 14.51 4.60
N VAL A 267 -18.13 14.27 3.30
CA VAL A 267 -17.46 15.23 2.40
C VAL A 267 -18.20 16.56 2.33
N LEU A 268 -19.53 16.56 2.35
CA LEU A 268 -20.33 17.77 2.38
C LEU A 268 -20.14 18.58 3.68
N SER A 269 -19.90 17.90 4.82
CA SER A 269 -19.69 18.55 6.12
C SER A 269 -18.35 19.27 6.23
N ILE A 270 -17.41 18.98 5.35
CA ILE A 270 -16.06 19.53 5.36
C ILE A 270 -15.76 20.47 4.19
N THR A 271 -16.77 20.86 3.41
CA THR A 271 -16.66 21.86 2.35
C THR A 271 -16.39 23.25 2.90
N HIS A 272 -15.99 24.19 2.04
CA HIS A 272 -15.63 25.56 2.40
C HIS A 272 -16.73 26.32 3.17
N SER A 273 -18.00 26.02 2.91
CA SER A 273 -19.15 26.62 3.60
C SER A 273 -19.46 26.00 4.98
N LYS A 274 -18.71 25.03 5.40
CA LYS A 274 -18.88 24.26 6.64
C LYS A 274 -17.57 24.23 7.44
N ARG A 275 -17.26 23.10 8.07
CA ARG A 275 -15.96 22.87 8.74
C ARG A 275 -14.88 22.59 7.70
N PHE A 276 -14.35 23.60 7.07
CA PHE A 276 -13.42 23.43 5.97
C PHE A 276 -12.19 22.60 6.36
N ALA A 277 -12.03 21.41 5.74
CA ALA A 277 -10.93 20.49 5.99
C ALA A 277 -10.33 20.00 4.66
N PRO A 278 -9.52 20.83 3.98
CA PRO A 278 -8.87 20.45 2.74
C PRO A 278 -7.82 19.36 2.99
N ILE A 279 -7.69 18.41 2.04
CA ILE A 279 -6.84 17.23 2.24
C ILE A 279 -5.38 17.58 2.53
N GLY A 280 -4.86 18.66 1.96
CA GLY A 280 -3.50 19.11 2.20
C GLY A 280 -3.24 19.57 3.64
N ARG A 281 -4.28 19.95 4.38
CA ARG A 281 -4.21 20.28 5.80
C ARG A 281 -4.51 19.05 6.69
N VAL A 282 -5.35 18.12 6.22
CA VAL A 282 -5.61 16.84 6.92
C VAL A 282 -4.36 15.97 6.94
N VAL A 283 -3.67 15.87 5.81
CA VAL A 283 -2.44 15.08 5.71
C VAL A 283 -1.25 15.93 6.14
N ASP A 284 -0.98 15.97 7.43
CA ASP A 284 0.22 16.56 8.04
C ASP A 284 1.23 15.46 8.46
N GLU A 285 2.34 15.85 9.04
CA GLU A 285 3.40 14.96 9.48
C GLU A 285 2.91 13.97 10.56
N ARG A 286 2.01 14.41 11.45
CA ARG A 286 1.42 13.57 12.51
C ARG A 286 0.47 12.53 11.89
N CYS A 287 -0.30 12.93 10.90
CA CYS A 287 -1.16 12.05 10.12
C CYS A 287 -0.34 10.96 9.40
N ILE A 288 0.76 11.31 8.76
CA ILE A 288 1.69 10.35 8.12
C ILE A 288 2.29 9.40 9.16
N VAL A 289 2.71 9.90 10.33
CA VAL A 289 3.25 9.06 11.41
C VAL A 289 2.17 8.11 11.96
N ASN A 290 0.91 8.55 12.08
CA ASN A 290 -0.20 7.67 12.47
C ASN A 290 -0.36 6.49 11.49
N ALA A 291 -0.25 6.72 10.19
CA ALA A 291 -0.27 5.65 9.20
C ALA A 291 0.93 4.69 9.35
N MET A 292 2.14 5.22 9.58
CA MET A 292 3.34 4.40 9.82
C MET A 292 3.17 3.50 11.06
N VAL A 293 2.63 4.05 12.14
CA VAL A 293 2.33 3.29 13.37
C VAL A 293 1.30 2.20 13.12
N ALA A 294 0.21 2.51 12.43
CA ALA A 294 -0.82 1.53 12.09
C ALA A 294 -0.27 0.38 11.22
N LEU A 295 0.61 0.70 10.25
CA LEU A 295 1.31 -0.29 9.44
C LEU A 295 2.11 -1.26 10.31
N LEU A 296 2.88 -0.73 11.26
CA LEU A 296 3.77 -1.50 12.13
C LEU A 296 2.98 -2.34 13.14
N ALA A 297 1.94 -1.76 13.74
CA ALA A 297 1.09 -2.44 14.72
C ALA A 297 0.27 -3.60 14.13
N THR A 298 -0.02 -3.55 12.84
CA THR A 298 -0.79 -4.60 12.15
C THR A 298 0.05 -5.54 11.30
N GLY A 299 1.37 -5.33 11.24
CA GLY A 299 2.28 -6.12 10.40
C GLY A 299 1.90 -6.06 8.92
N GLY A 300 1.59 -4.87 8.42
CA GLY A 300 1.16 -4.64 7.05
C GLY A 300 2.24 -4.88 6.01
N SER A 301 1.97 -4.50 4.77
CA SER A 301 2.86 -4.76 3.63
C SER A 301 4.11 -3.89 3.64
N THR A 302 5.27 -4.49 3.33
CA THR A 302 6.53 -3.78 3.09
C THR A 302 6.45 -2.78 1.93
N ASN A 303 5.53 -2.96 0.98
CA ASN A 303 5.38 -2.06 -0.16
C ASN A 303 5.01 -0.63 0.26
N HIS A 304 4.48 -0.43 1.48
CA HIS A 304 4.23 0.90 2.02
C HIS A 304 5.51 1.71 2.27
N LEU A 305 6.67 1.06 2.44
CA LEU A 305 7.95 1.75 2.54
C LEU A 305 8.38 2.40 1.21
N ILE A 306 7.71 2.06 0.12
CA ILE A 306 7.80 2.76 -1.17
C ILE A 306 6.62 3.73 -1.30
N HIS A 307 5.39 3.24 -1.11
CA HIS A 307 4.19 4.01 -1.43
C HIS A 307 3.96 5.18 -0.48
N TRP A 308 4.19 5.00 0.84
CA TRP A 308 4.00 6.09 1.81
C TRP A 308 5.09 7.14 1.73
N VAL A 309 6.32 6.76 1.33
CA VAL A 309 7.36 7.75 1.00
C VAL A 309 6.88 8.64 -0.17
N ALA A 310 6.31 8.04 -1.22
CA ALA A 310 5.77 8.80 -2.35
C ALA A 310 4.57 9.69 -1.95
N VAL A 311 3.65 9.16 -1.12
CA VAL A 311 2.50 9.89 -0.60
C VAL A 311 2.95 11.10 0.24
N ALA A 312 3.89 10.90 1.17
CA ALA A 312 4.43 11.97 1.99
C ALA A 312 5.04 13.09 1.13
N ARG A 313 5.84 12.72 0.12
CA ARG A 313 6.44 13.69 -0.82
C ARG A 313 5.39 14.50 -1.58
N ALA A 314 4.25 13.90 -1.95
CA ALA A 314 3.14 14.61 -2.60
C ALA A 314 2.49 15.67 -1.69
N ALA A 315 2.66 15.56 -0.37
CA ALA A 315 2.23 16.54 0.62
C ALA A 315 3.38 17.49 1.07
N GLY A 316 4.52 17.47 0.39
CA GLY A 316 5.71 18.23 0.79
C GLY A 316 6.41 17.68 2.04
N ILE A 317 6.09 16.45 2.46
CA ILE A 317 6.64 15.81 3.66
C ILE A 317 7.72 14.79 3.26
N ILE A 318 8.85 14.79 3.96
CA ILE A 318 9.98 13.90 3.70
C ILE A 318 10.10 12.90 4.85
N ILE A 319 9.83 11.63 4.58
CA ILE A 319 10.08 10.50 5.49
C ILE A 319 11.13 9.56 4.88
N ASP A 320 11.80 8.80 5.71
CA ASP A 320 12.81 7.81 5.32
C ASP A 320 12.61 6.47 6.05
N TRP A 321 13.40 5.47 5.68
CA TRP A 321 13.29 4.14 6.29
C TRP A 321 13.81 4.10 7.75
N ASP A 322 14.67 5.04 8.17
CA ASP A 322 15.10 5.14 9.57
C ASP A 322 13.94 5.60 10.47
N ASP A 323 12.99 6.39 9.95
CA ASP A 323 11.77 6.75 10.68
C ASP A 323 10.91 5.50 10.98
N PHE A 324 10.74 4.62 9.98
CA PHE A 324 10.04 3.34 10.16
C PHE A 324 10.78 2.42 11.14
N GLU A 325 12.11 2.34 11.06
CA GLU A 325 12.91 1.51 11.96
C GLU A 325 12.74 1.93 13.43
N GLN A 326 12.83 3.24 13.69
CA GLN A 326 12.70 3.76 15.05
C GLN A 326 11.29 3.58 15.62
N LEU A 327 10.27 3.80 14.81
CA LEU A 327 8.89 3.52 15.21
C LEU A 327 8.67 2.02 15.44
N SER A 328 9.21 1.15 14.58
CA SER A 328 9.10 -0.31 14.73
C SER A 328 9.71 -0.84 16.03
N ALA A 329 10.69 -0.14 16.59
CA ALA A 329 11.30 -0.53 17.86
C ALA A 329 10.37 -0.32 19.08
N VAL A 330 9.36 0.52 18.98
CA VAL A 330 8.46 0.89 20.10
C VAL A 330 6.98 0.62 19.84
N VAL A 331 6.59 0.41 18.60
CA VAL A 331 5.20 0.10 18.23
C VAL A 331 4.99 -1.42 18.34
N PRO A 332 4.10 -1.88 19.23
CA PRO A 332 3.86 -3.31 19.40
C PRO A 332 3.04 -3.89 18.23
N LEU A 333 3.24 -5.18 17.93
CA LEU A 333 2.42 -5.92 16.98
C LEU A 333 1.12 -6.35 17.65
N LEU A 334 -0.01 -5.77 17.24
CA LEU A 334 -1.33 -6.01 17.81
C LEU A 334 -2.18 -7.00 17.03
N ALA A 335 -1.85 -7.26 15.75
CA ALA A 335 -2.66 -8.08 14.88
C ALA A 335 -1.88 -9.24 14.26
N ARG A 336 -2.55 -10.41 14.14
CA ARG A 336 -2.07 -11.59 13.41
C ARG A 336 -3.03 -11.97 12.30
N ILE A 337 -2.89 -11.30 11.17
CA ILE A 337 -3.67 -11.53 9.95
C ILE A 337 -2.72 -12.16 8.92
N TYR A 338 -3.19 -13.10 8.07
CA TYR A 338 -2.33 -13.73 7.06
C TYR A 338 -1.60 -12.70 6.19
N PRO A 339 -0.26 -12.74 6.05
CA PRO A 339 0.66 -13.86 6.34
C PRO A 339 1.25 -13.90 7.76
N ASN A 340 0.95 -12.95 8.65
CA ASN A 340 1.51 -12.93 10.02
C ASN A 340 0.82 -13.93 10.97
N GLY A 341 -0.36 -14.41 10.59
CA GLY A 341 -1.19 -15.37 11.29
C GLY A 341 -2.04 -16.18 10.32
N SER A 342 -3.04 -16.92 10.83
CA SER A 342 -3.94 -17.72 10.01
C SER A 342 -5.23 -16.98 9.62
N ALA A 343 -5.64 -15.95 10.38
CA ALA A 343 -6.87 -15.19 10.17
C ALA A 343 -6.84 -14.41 8.85
N ASP A 344 -7.99 -14.23 8.26
CA ASP A 344 -8.19 -13.29 7.16
C ASP A 344 -8.73 -11.93 7.65
N VAL A 345 -8.95 -10.98 6.72
CA VAL A 345 -9.40 -9.62 7.07
C VAL A 345 -10.84 -9.58 7.57
N ASN A 346 -11.69 -10.56 7.23
CA ASN A 346 -13.05 -10.63 7.75
C ASN A 346 -13.04 -11.08 9.23
N GLN A 347 -12.15 -12.01 9.57
CA GLN A 347 -11.90 -12.41 10.96
C GLN A 347 -11.29 -11.26 11.77
N PHE A 348 -10.36 -10.50 11.17
CA PHE A 348 -9.83 -9.28 11.77
C PHE A 348 -10.93 -8.25 12.04
N GLN A 349 -11.83 -8.00 11.09
CA GLN A 349 -12.97 -7.10 11.28
C GLN A 349 -13.88 -7.56 12.43
N LYS A 350 -14.19 -8.87 12.49
CA LYS A 350 -14.99 -9.46 13.56
C LYS A 350 -14.32 -9.37 14.94
N ALA A 351 -13.00 -9.43 14.98
CA ALA A 351 -12.22 -9.29 16.23
C ALA A 351 -12.17 -7.84 16.75
N GLY A 352 -12.63 -6.84 15.97
CA GLY A 352 -12.66 -5.42 16.33
C GLY A 352 -12.06 -4.50 15.27
N GLY A 353 -11.35 -5.03 14.28
CA GLY A 353 -10.89 -4.34 13.09
C GLY A 353 -10.05 -3.07 13.35
N PRO A 354 -10.10 -2.11 12.43
CA PRO A 354 -9.36 -0.85 12.56
C PRO A 354 -9.72 -0.07 13.82
N GLY A 355 -11.01 -0.04 14.21
CA GLY A 355 -11.47 0.70 15.38
C GLY A 355 -10.79 0.25 16.65
N TYR A 356 -10.66 -1.07 16.85
CA TYR A 356 -9.95 -1.63 18.00
C TYR A 356 -8.46 -1.24 17.98
N VAL A 357 -7.77 -1.41 16.85
CA VAL A 357 -6.34 -1.10 16.73
C VAL A 357 -6.09 0.38 17.03
N ILE A 358 -6.86 1.28 16.43
CA ILE A 358 -6.72 2.73 16.63
C ILE A 358 -6.99 3.10 18.09
N ALA A 359 -8.07 2.56 18.71
CA ALA A 359 -8.37 2.80 20.12
C ALA A 359 -7.21 2.35 21.03
N GLN A 360 -6.62 1.18 20.79
CA GLN A 360 -5.48 0.67 21.57
C GLN A 360 -4.24 1.55 21.40
N LEU A 361 -3.94 2.00 20.19
CA LEU A 361 -2.80 2.86 19.91
C LEU A 361 -2.96 4.26 20.54
N LEU A 362 -4.16 4.84 20.48
CA LEU A 362 -4.48 6.11 21.14
C LEU A 362 -4.34 6.00 22.67
N GLN A 363 -4.91 4.94 23.27
CA GLN A 363 -4.82 4.67 24.70
C GLN A 363 -3.38 4.44 25.18
N ALA A 364 -2.53 3.88 24.34
CA ALA A 364 -1.12 3.67 24.66
C ALA A 364 -0.23 4.91 24.39
N GLY A 365 -0.79 6.02 23.87
CA GLY A 365 -0.02 7.20 23.45
C GLY A 365 0.88 6.93 22.23
N LEU A 366 0.57 5.91 21.45
CA LEU A 366 1.32 5.51 20.25
C LEU A 366 0.72 6.06 18.96
N MET A 367 -0.23 6.99 19.07
CA MET A 367 -0.86 7.67 17.92
C MET A 367 -1.17 9.11 18.31
N HIS A 368 -0.99 10.05 17.38
CA HIS A 368 -1.40 11.44 17.57
C HIS A 368 -2.92 11.54 17.53
N ASP A 369 -3.52 12.11 18.55
CA ASP A 369 -4.97 12.36 18.66
C ASP A 369 -5.35 13.78 18.20
N ASP A 370 -4.39 14.70 18.17
CA ASP A 370 -4.54 16.11 17.83
C ASP A 370 -4.40 16.41 16.32
N VAL A 371 -4.78 15.47 15.46
CA VAL A 371 -4.75 15.62 14.00
C VAL A 371 -6.11 16.04 13.44
N LEU A 372 -6.09 16.81 12.35
CA LEU A 372 -7.29 17.11 11.59
C LEU A 372 -7.74 15.83 10.85
N THR A 373 -9.03 15.54 10.85
CA THR A 373 -9.61 14.41 10.12
C THR A 373 -10.86 14.85 9.35
N VAL A 374 -11.43 13.94 8.56
CA VAL A 374 -12.72 14.19 7.89
C VAL A 374 -13.90 14.20 8.87
N ARG A 375 -13.69 13.78 10.13
CA ARG A 375 -14.70 13.79 11.20
C ARG A 375 -14.47 14.94 12.17
N GLU A 376 -15.57 15.52 12.69
CA GLU A 376 -15.50 16.61 13.67
C GLU A 376 -14.89 16.16 14.99
N ASP A 377 -15.21 14.92 15.41
CA ASP A 377 -14.68 14.31 16.64
C ASP A 377 -13.17 13.97 16.56
N GLY A 378 -12.50 14.29 15.44
CA GLY A 378 -11.07 14.05 15.25
C GLY A 378 -10.73 12.55 15.20
N MET A 379 -9.53 12.21 15.67
CA MET A 379 -9.03 10.82 15.61
C MET A 379 -9.79 9.87 16.55
N ALA A 380 -10.43 10.38 17.60
CA ALA A 380 -11.24 9.58 18.51
C ALA A 380 -12.41 8.86 17.79
N ALA A 381 -12.98 9.47 16.75
CA ALA A 381 -14.04 8.85 15.93
C ALA A 381 -13.60 7.53 15.30
N PHE A 382 -12.32 7.39 14.98
CA PHE A 382 -11.75 6.21 14.31
C PHE A 382 -11.45 5.05 15.27
N GLY A 383 -11.54 5.28 16.58
CA GLY A 383 -11.52 4.23 17.62
C GLY A 383 -12.88 3.59 17.86
N ARG A 384 -13.86 3.81 16.97
CA ARG A 384 -15.23 3.30 17.07
C ARG A 384 -15.55 2.32 15.95
N ILE A 385 -16.59 1.49 16.18
CA ILE A 385 -17.03 0.45 15.24
C ILE A 385 -18.44 0.80 14.77
N PRO A 386 -18.71 0.88 13.45
CA PRO A 386 -20.03 1.12 12.91
C PRO A 386 -20.94 -0.10 13.13
N HIS A 387 -22.22 0.15 13.30
CA HIS A 387 -23.28 -0.87 13.31
C HIS A 387 -24.60 -0.24 12.82
N VAL A 388 -25.52 -1.09 12.42
CA VAL A 388 -26.85 -0.66 11.97
C VAL A 388 -27.89 -0.99 13.03
N GLU A 389 -28.62 0.03 13.48
CA GLU A 389 -29.77 -0.11 14.37
C GLU A 389 -30.96 0.63 13.80
N ASN A 390 -32.10 -0.08 13.65
CA ASN A 390 -33.34 0.48 13.07
C ASN A 390 -33.12 1.18 11.70
N GLY A 391 -32.24 0.64 10.86
CA GLY A 391 -31.92 1.19 9.55
C GLY A 391 -31.03 2.44 9.58
N SER A 392 -30.54 2.83 10.73
CA SER A 392 -29.63 3.96 10.93
C SER A 392 -28.22 3.48 11.25
N LEU A 393 -27.21 4.17 10.69
CA LEU A 393 -25.80 3.91 10.95
C LEU A 393 -25.39 4.62 12.24
N LEU A 394 -24.86 3.88 13.19
CA LEU A 394 -24.38 4.34 14.49
C LEU A 394 -22.97 3.83 14.75
N TRP A 395 -22.27 4.40 15.74
CA TRP A 395 -20.93 4.01 16.13
C TRP A 395 -20.83 3.77 17.64
N ASN A 396 -20.30 2.61 18.01
CA ASN A 396 -19.97 2.28 19.39
C ASN A 396 -18.46 2.34 19.60
N ASP A 397 -18.04 2.67 20.81
CA ASP A 397 -16.62 2.55 21.18
C ASP A 397 -16.15 1.11 21.01
N ALA A 398 -14.94 0.91 20.53
CA ALA A 398 -14.36 -0.42 20.41
C ALA A 398 -14.19 -1.04 21.80
N GLY A 399 -14.85 -2.18 22.01
CA GLY A 399 -14.77 -2.96 23.25
C GLY A 399 -13.49 -3.78 23.39
N ALA A 400 -13.57 -4.89 24.10
CA ALA A 400 -12.51 -5.89 24.12
C ALA A 400 -12.38 -6.58 22.75
N SER A 401 -11.21 -7.20 22.50
CA SER A 401 -11.02 -8.02 21.30
C SER A 401 -12.05 -9.15 21.24
N GLY A 402 -12.63 -9.37 20.08
CA GLY A 402 -13.49 -10.53 19.83
C GLY A 402 -12.72 -11.85 19.67
N ASP A 403 -11.41 -11.78 19.42
CA ASP A 403 -10.52 -12.94 19.26
C ASP A 403 -9.07 -12.56 19.58
N ASP A 404 -8.56 -12.97 20.74
CA ASP A 404 -7.19 -12.71 21.18
C ASP A 404 -6.12 -13.46 20.36
N GLY A 405 -6.51 -14.42 19.54
CA GLY A 405 -5.64 -15.07 18.55
C GLY A 405 -5.38 -14.19 17.33
N VAL A 406 -6.26 -13.20 17.09
CA VAL A 406 -6.22 -12.28 15.92
C VAL A 406 -5.82 -10.87 16.32
N LEU A 407 -6.41 -10.34 17.38
CA LEU A 407 -6.14 -8.99 17.91
C LEU A 407 -5.84 -9.04 19.40
N ARG A 408 -4.81 -8.32 19.83
CA ARG A 408 -4.40 -8.20 21.24
C ARG A 408 -4.31 -6.74 21.66
N PRO A 409 -4.53 -6.47 22.97
CA PRO A 409 -4.33 -5.13 23.51
C PRO A 409 -2.84 -4.73 23.51
N ALA A 410 -2.58 -3.44 23.49
CA ALA A 410 -1.22 -2.89 23.53
C ALA A 410 -0.44 -3.29 24.81
N SER A 411 -1.15 -3.62 25.91
CA SER A 411 -0.57 -4.11 27.15
C SER A 411 -0.09 -5.57 27.11
N ALA A 412 -0.56 -6.36 26.13
CA ALA A 412 -0.20 -7.77 25.96
C ALA A 412 -0.11 -8.16 24.47
N PRO A 413 0.74 -7.51 23.67
CA PRO A 413 0.81 -7.65 22.21
C PRO A 413 1.36 -9.02 21.82
N PHE A 414 1.30 -9.36 20.52
CA PHE A 414 1.97 -10.54 19.95
C PHE A 414 3.50 -10.39 19.93
N SER A 415 3.99 -9.15 19.75
CA SER A 415 5.40 -8.78 19.84
C SER A 415 5.50 -7.37 20.42
N PRO A 416 6.51 -7.08 21.25
CA PRO A 416 6.74 -5.73 21.76
C PRO A 416 7.23 -4.75 20.67
N THR A 417 7.61 -5.26 19.49
CA THR A 417 8.12 -4.48 18.35
C THR A 417 7.28 -4.71 17.11
N GLY A 418 7.35 -3.78 16.18
CA GLY A 418 6.61 -3.83 14.90
C GLY A 418 7.13 -4.90 13.95
N GLY A 419 6.37 -5.10 12.86
CA GLY A 419 6.58 -6.19 11.92
C GLY A 419 7.67 -6.00 10.87
N LEU A 420 8.38 -4.86 10.86
CA LEU A 420 9.35 -4.49 9.83
C LEU A 420 10.72 -4.18 10.44
N LYS A 421 11.78 -4.53 9.72
CA LYS A 421 13.15 -4.22 10.09
C LYS A 421 13.93 -3.68 8.89
N LEU A 422 14.75 -2.64 9.12
CA LEU A 422 15.72 -2.14 8.15
C LEU A 422 16.99 -2.98 8.22
N LEU A 423 17.50 -3.36 7.06
CA LEU A 423 18.77 -4.09 6.92
C LEU A 423 19.81 -3.15 6.30
N LYS A 424 21.02 -3.15 6.88
CA LYS A 424 22.15 -2.31 6.47
C LYS A 424 23.44 -3.15 6.37
N GLY A 425 24.35 -2.72 5.52
CA GLY A 425 25.67 -3.35 5.35
C GLY A 425 26.33 -2.92 4.06
N ASN A 426 27.35 -3.68 3.61
CA ASN A 426 28.04 -3.38 2.35
C ASN A 426 27.17 -3.61 1.11
N MET A 427 25.98 -4.22 1.30
CA MET A 427 24.96 -4.41 0.27
C MET A 427 24.10 -3.16 0.03
N GLY A 428 24.22 -2.11 0.85
CA GLY A 428 23.33 -0.96 0.85
C GLY A 428 22.24 -1.08 1.93
N ARG A 429 21.05 -0.55 1.62
CA ARG A 429 19.91 -0.54 2.53
C ARG A 429 18.76 -1.36 1.94
N SER A 430 18.09 -2.11 2.78
CA SER A 430 16.97 -2.95 2.37
C SER A 430 15.98 -3.15 3.54
N VAL A 431 14.84 -3.74 3.29
CA VAL A 431 13.82 -3.98 4.31
C VAL A 431 13.44 -5.45 4.35
N ILE A 432 13.07 -5.93 5.55
CA ILE A 432 12.57 -7.28 5.77
C ILE A 432 11.30 -7.23 6.64
N LYS A 433 10.34 -8.08 6.32
CA LYS A 433 9.15 -8.31 7.14
C LYS A 433 9.45 -9.41 8.16
N VAL A 434 9.73 -9.01 9.40
CA VAL A 434 10.07 -9.95 10.47
C VAL A 434 8.85 -10.62 11.09
N SER A 435 7.69 -9.95 11.11
CA SER A 435 6.46 -10.47 11.75
C SER A 435 5.91 -11.76 11.14
N ALA A 436 6.28 -12.08 9.90
CA ALA A 436 5.81 -13.27 9.18
C ALA A 436 6.91 -14.34 9.00
N VAL A 437 8.12 -14.07 9.49
CA VAL A 437 9.26 -15.00 9.45
C VAL A 437 9.47 -15.59 10.85
N PRO A 438 9.53 -16.92 11.01
CA PRO A 438 9.86 -17.55 12.27
C PRO A 438 11.20 -17.07 12.84
N GLU A 439 11.31 -16.89 14.16
CA GLU A 439 12.49 -16.34 14.81
C GLU A 439 13.77 -17.16 14.56
N ASP A 440 13.65 -18.50 14.49
CA ASP A 440 14.75 -19.42 14.15
C ASP A 440 15.34 -19.18 12.75
N ARG A 441 14.67 -18.38 11.92
CA ARG A 441 15.07 -18.00 10.57
C ARG A 441 15.49 -16.55 10.43
N HIS A 442 15.52 -15.79 11.51
CA HIS A 442 15.98 -14.39 11.49
C HIS A 442 17.49 -14.25 11.25
N HIS A 443 18.26 -15.32 11.47
CA HIS A 443 19.68 -15.34 11.17
C HIS A 443 20.03 -16.45 10.17
N LEU A 444 20.54 -16.03 9.01
CA LEU A 444 20.97 -16.94 7.96
C LEU A 444 22.35 -16.53 7.45
N ARG A 445 23.25 -17.54 7.32
CA ARG A 445 24.56 -17.42 6.73
C ARG A 445 24.77 -18.57 5.75
N ALA A 446 24.86 -18.24 4.45
CA ALA A 446 24.99 -19.22 3.38
C ALA A 446 25.61 -18.59 2.12
N PRO A 447 26.14 -19.40 1.17
CA PRO A 447 26.63 -18.91 -0.10
C PRO A 447 25.51 -18.28 -0.94
N ALA A 448 25.85 -17.20 -1.65
CA ALA A 448 25.00 -16.59 -2.65
C ALA A 448 24.92 -17.45 -3.91
N TRP A 449 23.73 -17.50 -4.51
CA TRP A 449 23.55 -17.86 -5.91
C TRP A 449 22.84 -16.73 -6.62
N VAL A 450 23.54 -16.13 -7.60
CA VAL A 450 23.07 -14.94 -8.30
C VAL A 450 22.31 -15.34 -9.56
N PHE A 451 21.14 -14.72 -9.74
CA PHE A 451 20.22 -14.86 -10.88
C PHE A 451 19.96 -13.48 -11.49
N ASP A 452 19.95 -13.40 -12.80
CA ASP A 452 19.62 -12.18 -13.52
C ASP A 452 18.12 -12.03 -13.81
N SER A 453 17.33 -13.07 -13.55
CA SER A 453 15.87 -13.05 -13.69
C SER A 453 15.18 -14.01 -12.73
N GLN A 454 13.85 -13.80 -12.55
CA GLN A 454 13.00 -14.74 -11.82
C GLN A 454 12.94 -16.11 -12.48
N ASP A 455 12.96 -16.14 -13.81
CA ASP A 455 12.85 -17.39 -14.60
C ASP A 455 14.08 -18.28 -14.41
N GLU A 456 15.28 -17.70 -14.29
CA GLU A 456 16.50 -18.45 -13.99
C GLU A 456 16.41 -19.16 -12.63
N LEU A 457 15.94 -18.48 -11.58
CA LEU A 457 15.76 -19.09 -10.26
C LEU A 457 14.71 -20.21 -10.31
N GLN A 458 13.59 -19.98 -11.01
CA GLN A 458 12.58 -21.03 -11.19
C GLN A 458 13.10 -22.22 -11.96
N ALA A 459 13.92 -22.01 -13.00
CA ALA A 459 14.57 -23.08 -13.75
C ALA A 459 15.55 -23.88 -12.87
N ALA A 460 16.36 -23.20 -12.05
CA ALA A 460 17.26 -23.85 -11.08
C ALA A 460 16.50 -24.69 -10.04
N PHE A 461 15.33 -24.25 -9.59
CA PHE A 461 14.46 -25.04 -8.73
C PHE A 461 13.89 -26.26 -9.44
N LYS A 462 13.30 -26.08 -10.61
CA LYS A 462 12.65 -27.16 -11.39
C LYS A 462 13.61 -28.26 -11.83
N SER A 463 14.87 -27.90 -12.13
CA SER A 463 15.92 -28.86 -12.48
C SER A 463 16.51 -29.60 -11.27
N GLY A 464 16.17 -29.21 -10.04
CA GLY A 464 16.77 -29.75 -8.82
C GLY A 464 18.16 -29.16 -8.48
N ALA A 465 18.72 -28.30 -9.35
CA ALA A 465 20.05 -27.73 -9.15
C ALA A 465 20.14 -26.87 -7.89
N LEU A 466 19.06 -26.14 -7.55
CA LEU A 466 19.02 -25.32 -6.34
C LEU A 466 19.04 -26.17 -5.06
N GLU A 467 18.36 -27.32 -5.04
CA GLU A 467 18.40 -28.27 -3.93
C GLU A 467 19.78 -28.93 -3.81
N GLN A 468 20.37 -29.35 -4.93
CA GLN A 468 21.72 -29.90 -4.96
C GLN A 468 22.76 -28.90 -4.43
N ALA A 469 22.63 -27.62 -4.76
CA ALA A 469 23.52 -26.58 -4.24
C ALA A 469 23.40 -26.46 -2.71
N CYS A 470 22.19 -26.55 -2.14
CA CYS A 470 21.99 -26.56 -0.70
C CYS A 470 22.70 -27.74 -0.02
N GLN A 471 22.67 -28.92 -0.66
CA GLN A 471 23.28 -30.15 -0.12
C GLN A 471 24.82 -30.13 -0.17
N SER A 472 25.38 -29.58 -1.23
CA SER A 472 26.81 -29.73 -1.53
C SER A 472 27.71 -28.62 -0.97
N ASN A 473 27.14 -27.48 -0.51
CA ASN A 473 27.92 -26.31 -0.14
C ASN A 473 28.38 -26.26 1.33
N GLY A 474 28.10 -27.27 2.14
CA GLY A 474 28.48 -27.33 3.56
C GLY A 474 27.72 -26.39 4.50
N HIS A 475 26.81 -25.55 3.99
CA HIS A 475 26.00 -24.60 4.77
C HIS A 475 24.54 -25.02 4.92
N ASN A 476 24.13 -26.08 4.23
CA ASN A 476 22.75 -26.57 4.19
C ASN A 476 21.74 -25.47 3.79
N GLY A 477 22.13 -24.60 2.85
CA GLY A 477 21.28 -23.50 2.42
C GLY A 477 21.92 -22.62 1.36
N VAL A 478 21.11 -21.70 0.81
CA VAL A 478 21.52 -20.75 -0.25
C VAL A 478 20.83 -19.41 -0.03
N VAL A 479 21.57 -18.32 -0.23
CA VAL A 479 21.02 -16.98 -0.42
C VAL A 479 20.79 -16.76 -1.91
N CYS A 480 19.52 -16.76 -2.33
CA CYS A 480 19.13 -16.47 -3.71
C CYS A 480 19.20 -14.97 -3.95
N VAL A 481 20.13 -14.51 -4.77
CA VAL A 481 20.30 -13.11 -5.13
C VAL A 481 19.68 -12.89 -6.51
N VAL A 482 18.61 -12.08 -6.60
CA VAL A 482 17.93 -11.79 -7.87
C VAL A 482 18.10 -10.31 -8.17
N ARG A 483 18.80 -10.02 -9.29
CA ARG A 483 19.14 -8.65 -9.74
C ARG A 483 18.17 -8.14 -10.79
N TRP A 484 18.26 -6.84 -11.09
CA TRP A 484 17.58 -6.16 -12.19
C TRP A 484 16.05 -6.16 -12.02
N GLN A 485 15.59 -6.12 -10.77
CA GLN A 485 14.18 -6.10 -10.42
C GLN A 485 13.74 -4.75 -9.80
N GLY A 486 14.60 -3.75 -9.85
CA GLY A 486 14.33 -2.41 -9.32
C GLY A 486 13.47 -1.54 -10.24
N PRO A 487 13.08 -0.34 -9.77
CA PRO A 487 12.22 0.58 -10.52
C PRO A 487 12.76 0.93 -11.91
N GLN A 488 14.05 1.23 -12.03
CA GLN A 488 14.66 1.62 -13.30
C GLN A 488 14.92 0.42 -14.22
N ALA A 489 15.19 -0.76 -13.64
CA ALA A 489 15.54 -1.94 -14.41
C ALA A 489 14.34 -2.51 -15.17
N ASN A 490 13.22 -2.76 -14.47
CA ASN A 490 12.03 -3.36 -15.08
C ASN A 490 10.69 -2.92 -14.46
N GLY A 491 10.66 -1.78 -13.73
CA GLY A 491 9.44 -1.31 -13.09
C GLY A 491 9.08 -2.03 -11.79
N MET A 492 10.00 -2.75 -11.19
CA MET A 492 9.89 -3.38 -9.87
C MET A 492 8.66 -4.29 -9.73
N PRO A 493 8.51 -5.33 -10.59
CA PRO A 493 7.40 -6.26 -10.50
C PRO A 493 7.41 -7.06 -9.18
N GLU A 494 6.25 -7.56 -8.75
CA GLU A 494 6.21 -8.48 -7.61
C GLU A 494 6.85 -9.83 -7.95
N LEU A 495 7.77 -10.28 -7.09
CA LEU A 495 8.51 -11.54 -7.25
C LEU A 495 7.78 -12.73 -6.60
N HIS A 496 6.46 -12.74 -6.62
CA HIS A 496 5.63 -13.73 -5.92
C HIS A 496 5.88 -15.18 -6.35
N LYS A 497 6.21 -15.41 -7.61
CA LYS A 497 6.52 -16.77 -8.13
C LYS A 497 7.73 -17.41 -7.45
N LEU A 498 8.57 -16.64 -6.76
CA LEU A 498 9.74 -17.15 -6.07
C LEU A 498 9.42 -17.71 -4.68
N THR A 499 8.29 -17.33 -4.07
CA THR A 499 7.94 -17.75 -2.72
C THR A 499 7.68 -19.27 -2.62
N PRO A 500 6.82 -19.90 -3.48
CA PRO A 500 6.54 -21.33 -3.36
C PRO A 500 7.78 -22.22 -3.47
N PRO A 501 8.66 -22.09 -4.49
CA PRO A 501 9.85 -22.92 -4.59
C PRO A 501 10.81 -22.77 -3.40
N LEU A 502 11.02 -21.54 -2.91
CA LEU A 502 11.88 -21.32 -1.74
C LEU A 502 11.24 -21.87 -0.46
N ALA A 503 9.93 -21.75 -0.30
CA ALA A 503 9.19 -22.32 0.83
C ALA A 503 9.25 -23.86 0.84
N VAL A 504 9.18 -24.51 -0.32
CA VAL A 504 9.33 -25.96 -0.47
C VAL A 504 10.70 -26.42 0.02
N LEU A 505 11.77 -25.78 -0.43
CA LEU A 505 13.14 -26.12 0.02
C LEU A 505 13.33 -25.86 1.51
N GLN A 506 12.78 -24.76 2.01
CA GLN A 506 12.79 -24.44 3.43
C GLN A 506 12.00 -25.49 4.26
N GLY A 507 10.87 -25.98 3.73
CA GLY A 507 10.11 -27.08 4.33
C GLY A 507 10.86 -28.41 4.38
N LYS A 508 11.83 -28.63 3.49
CA LYS A 508 12.76 -29.76 3.49
C LYS A 508 13.93 -29.60 4.50
N GLY A 509 13.99 -28.46 5.22
CA GLY A 509 15.01 -28.19 6.23
C GLY A 509 16.24 -27.41 5.72
N TYR A 510 16.21 -26.92 4.45
CA TYR A 510 17.28 -26.07 3.95
C TYR A 510 17.11 -24.61 4.41
N LYS A 511 18.23 -23.92 4.63
CA LYS A 511 18.27 -22.50 4.98
C LYS A 511 18.18 -21.66 3.70
N MET A 512 17.01 -21.05 3.47
CA MET A 512 16.75 -20.24 2.27
C MET A 512 16.55 -18.78 2.62
N ALA A 513 17.11 -17.87 1.83
CA ALA A 513 16.81 -16.46 1.86
C ALA A 513 16.76 -15.89 0.43
N LEU A 514 16.03 -14.80 0.26
CA LEU A 514 16.01 -13.99 -0.97
C LEU A 514 16.64 -12.64 -0.70
N VAL A 515 17.48 -12.16 -1.61
CA VAL A 515 18.04 -10.79 -1.61
C VAL A 515 17.79 -10.19 -2.98
N THR A 516 17.14 -9.03 -3.04
CA THR A 516 16.77 -8.42 -4.34
C THR A 516 16.56 -6.91 -4.23
N ASP A 517 16.80 -6.22 -5.33
CA ASP A 517 16.39 -4.83 -5.55
C ASP A 517 14.89 -4.69 -5.93
N GLY A 518 14.21 -5.82 -6.11
CA GLY A 518 12.79 -5.90 -6.38
C GLY A 518 11.91 -5.88 -5.13
N ARG A 519 10.60 -6.10 -5.32
CA ARG A 519 9.59 -6.18 -4.25
C ARG A 519 8.90 -7.53 -4.22
N MET A 520 8.35 -7.87 -3.07
CA MET A 520 7.54 -9.07 -2.88
C MET A 520 6.06 -8.70 -2.71
N SER A 521 5.19 -9.66 -2.92
CA SER A 521 3.79 -9.53 -2.52
C SER A 521 3.68 -9.27 -1.01
N GLY A 522 2.74 -8.42 -0.62
CA GLY A 522 2.41 -8.20 0.80
C GLY A 522 1.97 -9.47 1.54
N ALA A 523 1.58 -10.52 0.82
CA ALA A 523 1.26 -11.85 1.35
C ALA A 523 2.49 -12.75 1.55
N SER A 524 3.70 -12.31 1.14
CA SER A 524 4.94 -13.07 1.33
C SER A 524 5.47 -12.89 2.76
N GLY A 525 6.08 -13.94 3.33
CA GLY A 525 6.61 -13.83 4.70
C GLY A 525 7.22 -15.11 5.27
N LYS A 526 7.02 -16.28 4.69
CA LYS A 526 7.57 -17.54 5.23
C LYS A 526 9.10 -17.65 5.06
N VAL A 527 9.63 -17.08 3.99
CA VAL A 527 11.06 -17.09 3.64
C VAL A 527 11.66 -15.74 3.95
N PRO A 528 12.78 -15.64 4.68
CA PRO A 528 13.48 -14.39 4.90
C PRO A 528 13.81 -13.72 3.56
N ALA A 529 13.39 -12.47 3.38
CA ALA A 529 13.62 -11.74 2.14
C ALA A 529 14.07 -10.30 2.43
N ALA A 530 15.31 -9.99 2.06
CA ALA A 530 15.83 -8.63 2.00
C ALA A 530 15.44 -8.04 0.63
N ILE A 531 14.50 -7.10 0.64
CA ILE A 531 13.88 -6.54 -0.56
C ILE A 531 14.02 -5.03 -0.64
N HIS A 532 13.69 -4.44 -1.79
CA HIS A 532 13.82 -3.01 -2.06
C HIS A 532 15.26 -2.50 -1.96
N LEU A 533 16.25 -3.36 -2.19
CA LEU A 533 17.65 -3.04 -1.96
C LEU A 533 18.04 -1.79 -2.75
N SER A 534 18.52 -0.79 -2.02
CA SER A 534 18.84 0.54 -2.54
C SER A 534 20.30 0.90 -2.25
N PRO A 535 21.00 1.46 -3.26
CA PRO A 535 20.60 1.67 -4.66
C PRO A 535 20.37 0.34 -5.41
N GLU A 536 19.48 0.32 -6.42
CA GLU A 536 19.26 -0.88 -7.25
C GLU A 536 20.48 -1.22 -8.12
N ALA A 537 20.58 -2.45 -8.55
CA ALA A 537 21.73 -2.92 -9.34
C ALA A 537 21.97 -2.10 -10.63
N LEU A 538 20.88 -1.72 -11.35
CA LEU A 538 21.00 -0.93 -12.58
C LEU A 538 21.50 0.50 -12.32
N ALA A 539 21.16 1.08 -11.17
CA ALA A 539 21.65 2.39 -10.75
C ALA A 539 23.08 2.34 -10.14
N GLY A 540 23.81 1.26 -10.32
CA GLY A 540 25.15 1.09 -9.79
C GLY A 540 25.21 0.60 -8.34
N GLY A 541 24.09 0.08 -7.82
CA GLY A 541 24.01 -0.43 -6.46
C GLY A 541 24.89 -1.65 -6.20
N PRO A 542 25.26 -1.88 -4.92
CA PRO A 542 26.19 -2.93 -4.51
C PRO A 542 25.74 -4.35 -4.86
N LEU A 543 24.45 -4.57 -5.07
CA LEU A 543 23.90 -5.86 -5.51
C LEU A 543 24.56 -6.34 -6.82
N ALA A 544 24.97 -5.42 -7.69
CA ALA A 544 25.70 -5.72 -8.93
C ALA A 544 27.12 -6.25 -8.70
N LYS A 545 27.68 -6.14 -7.47
CA LYS A 545 29.02 -6.66 -7.12
C LYS A 545 28.98 -8.09 -6.60
N VAL A 546 27.82 -8.61 -6.20
CA VAL A 546 27.68 -9.96 -5.64
C VAL A 546 27.98 -11.00 -6.72
N ARG A 547 28.75 -12.03 -6.34
CA ARG A 547 29.08 -13.18 -7.19
C ARG A 547 28.53 -14.46 -6.57
N SER A 548 28.15 -15.42 -7.39
CA SER A 548 27.78 -16.75 -6.89
C SER A 548 28.97 -17.36 -6.14
N GLY A 549 28.69 -17.91 -4.95
CA GLY A 549 29.69 -18.44 -4.02
C GLY A 549 30.10 -17.45 -2.91
N ASP A 550 29.83 -16.15 -3.03
CA ASP A 550 30.06 -15.20 -1.92
C ASP A 550 29.28 -15.64 -0.68
N LEU A 551 29.95 -15.72 0.45
CA LEU A 551 29.25 -16.00 1.70
C LEU A 551 28.48 -14.75 2.15
N MET A 552 27.21 -14.91 2.43
CA MET A 552 26.33 -13.80 2.83
C MET A 552 25.72 -14.04 4.20
N THR A 553 25.64 -12.99 4.99
CA THR A 553 24.90 -12.95 6.26
C THR A 553 23.69 -12.03 6.13
N LEU A 554 22.50 -12.58 6.43
CA LEU A 554 21.26 -11.86 6.69
C LEU A 554 20.91 -12.08 8.15
N ASN A 555 20.85 -11.01 8.93
CA ASN A 555 20.46 -11.06 10.33
C ASN A 555 19.37 -10.01 10.60
N ALA A 556 18.12 -10.46 10.63
CA ALA A 556 16.96 -9.61 10.87
C ALA A 556 16.90 -9.08 12.30
N SER A 557 17.50 -9.77 13.28
CA SER A 557 17.52 -9.31 14.67
C SER A 557 18.42 -8.09 14.87
N THR A 558 19.60 -8.09 14.23
CA THR A 558 20.57 -6.97 14.31
C THR A 558 20.39 -5.94 13.19
N GLY A 559 19.59 -6.21 12.16
CA GLY A 559 19.45 -5.36 10.99
C GLY A 559 20.66 -5.43 10.04
N GLN A 560 21.36 -6.57 9.95
CA GLN A 560 22.54 -6.73 9.12
C GLN A 560 22.25 -7.46 7.80
N LEU A 561 22.78 -6.92 6.70
CA LEU A 561 22.88 -7.58 5.39
C LEU A 561 24.29 -7.39 4.83
N GLN A 562 25.06 -8.46 4.78
CA GLN A 562 26.50 -8.39 4.51
C GLN A 562 26.93 -9.48 3.52
N ALA A 563 27.68 -9.11 2.47
CA ALA A 563 28.53 -10.04 1.73
C ALA A 563 29.89 -10.11 2.45
N GLU A 564 30.30 -11.30 2.87
CA GLU A 564 31.51 -11.54 3.65
C GLU A 564 32.75 -11.59 2.71
N VAL A 565 32.98 -10.50 2.02
CA VAL A 565 34.10 -10.30 1.11
C VAL A 565 34.99 -9.23 1.71
N SER A 566 36.32 -9.37 1.58
CA SER A 566 37.24 -8.37 2.09
C SER A 566 36.96 -6.99 1.46
N GLU A 567 37.16 -5.92 2.22
CA GLU A 567 36.90 -4.55 1.72
C GLU A 567 37.72 -4.23 0.47
N ALA A 568 38.95 -4.69 0.40
CA ALA A 568 39.83 -4.50 -0.75
C ALA A 568 39.26 -5.19 -2.01
N GLU A 569 38.81 -6.44 -1.88
CA GLU A 569 38.18 -7.16 -2.97
C GLU A 569 36.85 -6.54 -3.35
N TRP A 570 35.98 -6.23 -2.36
CA TRP A 570 34.67 -5.63 -2.59
C TRP A 570 34.77 -4.29 -3.34
N SER A 571 35.77 -3.47 -2.97
CA SER A 571 35.98 -2.17 -3.61
C SER A 571 36.49 -2.32 -5.04
N SER A 572 37.34 -3.32 -5.32
CA SER A 572 37.91 -3.57 -6.64
C SER A 572 36.95 -4.26 -7.63
N ARG A 573 35.82 -4.81 -7.16
CA ARG A 573 34.88 -5.52 -8.03
C ARG A 573 34.17 -4.57 -8.98
N GLU A 574 34.23 -4.90 -10.27
CA GLU A 574 33.39 -4.26 -11.28
C GLU A 574 31.91 -4.61 -11.08
N LEU A 575 31.06 -3.65 -11.39
CA LEU A 575 29.62 -3.84 -11.40
C LEU A 575 29.21 -4.74 -12.56
N ALA A 576 28.42 -5.77 -12.29
CA ALA A 576 27.81 -6.58 -13.34
C ALA A 576 26.94 -5.69 -14.23
N GLN A 577 26.88 -6.03 -15.50
CA GLN A 577 26.05 -5.34 -16.48
C GLN A 577 24.76 -6.14 -16.74
N MET A 578 23.65 -5.44 -16.79
CA MET A 578 22.38 -6.08 -17.15
C MET A 578 22.48 -6.68 -18.56
N PRO A 579 22.15 -7.97 -18.77
CA PRO A 579 22.20 -8.60 -20.08
C PRO A 579 21.37 -7.86 -21.12
N ASP A 580 21.91 -7.65 -22.33
CA ASP A 580 21.21 -6.92 -23.40
C ASP A 580 19.89 -7.58 -23.84
N ALA A 581 19.83 -8.90 -23.77
CA ALA A 581 18.59 -9.63 -24.04
C ALA A 581 17.51 -9.27 -23.02
N LEU A 582 17.87 -9.14 -21.73
CA LEU A 582 16.95 -8.75 -20.67
C LEU A 582 16.53 -7.28 -20.81
N LYS A 583 17.47 -6.37 -21.11
CA LYS A 583 17.15 -4.95 -21.41
C LYS A 583 16.10 -4.83 -22.54
N ARG A 584 16.31 -5.61 -23.60
CA ARG A 584 15.38 -5.62 -24.75
C ARG A 584 14.03 -6.19 -24.38
N SER A 585 13.97 -7.30 -23.62
CA SER A 585 12.70 -7.91 -23.23
C SER A 585 11.91 -7.03 -22.29
N ASN A 586 12.53 -6.40 -21.29
CA ASN A 586 11.87 -5.52 -20.32
C ASN A 586 11.34 -4.21 -20.94
N GLY A 587 11.85 -3.82 -22.10
CA GLY A 587 11.51 -2.56 -22.74
C GLY A 587 10.40 -2.64 -23.80
N ARG A 588 9.85 -3.81 -24.13
CA ARG A 588 8.98 -3.98 -25.30
C ARG A 588 7.80 -4.92 -25.06
N GLY A 589 6.71 -4.59 -25.73
CA GLY A 589 5.47 -5.38 -25.73
C GLY A 589 4.56 -5.09 -24.53
N LEU A 590 3.29 -5.31 -24.71
CA LEU A 590 2.21 -5.02 -23.75
C LEU A 590 2.21 -3.58 -23.24
N GLY A 591 2.64 -2.62 -24.05
CA GLY A 591 2.69 -1.20 -23.69
C GLY A 591 3.88 -0.78 -22.82
N ARG A 592 4.82 -1.67 -22.50
CA ARG A 592 5.96 -1.36 -21.63
C ARG A 592 6.87 -0.25 -22.18
N GLU A 593 6.95 -0.14 -23.50
CA GLU A 593 7.67 0.92 -24.21
C GLU A 593 7.13 2.33 -23.89
N LEU A 594 5.85 2.49 -23.61
CA LEU A 594 5.23 3.77 -23.22
C LEU A 594 5.75 4.26 -21.86
N PHE A 595 6.18 3.34 -21.00
CA PHE A 595 6.69 3.62 -19.68
C PHE A 595 8.22 3.79 -19.61
N ALA A 596 8.90 3.87 -20.76
CA ALA A 596 10.34 4.08 -20.80
C ALA A 596 10.78 5.40 -20.11
N GLY A 597 9.93 6.44 -20.18
CA GLY A 597 10.14 7.70 -19.46
C GLY A 597 10.04 7.50 -17.94
N PHE A 598 9.08 6.71 -17.47
CA PHE A 598 8.90 6.39 -16.05
C PHE A 598 10.12 5.65 -15.51
N ARG A 599 10.60 4.60 -16.21
CA ARG A 599 11.82 3.87 -15.79
C ARG A 599 13.03 4.79 -15.68
N ARG A 600 13.27 5.66 -16.66
CA ARG A 600 14.44 6.57 -16.64
C ARG A 600 14.41 7.59 -15.51
N ASN A 601 13.21 8.04 -15.11
CA ASN A 601 13.01 9.07 -14.10
C ASN A 601 12.68 8.50 -12.72
N ALA A 602 12.53 7.18 -12.59
CA ALA A 602 12.21 6.57 -11.31
C ALA A 602 13.33 6.81 -10.30
N LEU A 603 12.97 7.38 -9.17
CA LEU A 603 13.85 7.48 -8.00
C LEU A 603 14.07 6.10 -7.39
N SER A 604 14.99 6.00 -6.42
CA SER A 604 15.23 4.77 -5.69
C SER A 604 13.98 4.31 -4.91
N ALA A 605 13.94 3.03 -4.53
CA ALA A 605 12.86 2.49 -3.71
C ALA A 605 12.72 3.24 -2.37
N GLU A 606 13.84 3.62 -1.75
CA GLU A 606 13.86 4.39 -0.50
C GLU A 606 13.31 5.82 -0.67
N GLU A 607 13.39 6.38 -1.87
CA GLU A 607 12.81 7.67 -2.21
C GLU A 607 11.36 7.57 -2.74
N GLY A 608 10.76 6.38 -2.63
CA GLY A 608 9.38 6.12 -3.03
C GLY A 608 9.21 5.70 -4.48
N ALA A 609 10.29 5.48 -5.23
CA ALA A 609 10.29 5.14 -6.65
C ALA A 609 9.37 6.07 -7.48
N CYS A 610 9.36 7.36 -7.17
CA CYS A 610 8.55 8.36 -7.84
C CYS A 610 9.08 8.63 -9.25
N THR A 611 8.18 8.82 -10.21
CA THR A 611 8.52 9.14 -11.60
C THR A 611 8.20 10.57 -11.99
N TRP A 612 7.54 11.32 -11.10
CA TRP A 612 7.03 12.67 -11.30
C TRP A 612 7.80 13.76 -10.53
N LEU A 613 8.65 13.37 -9.58
CA LEU A 613 9.57 14.30 -8.94
C LEU A 613 10.75 14.57 -9.89
N LEU A 614 10.80 15.77 -10.40
CA LEU A 614 11.98 16.26 -11.10
C LEU A 614 12.91 16.88 -10.05
N ASN A 615 14.15 16.44 -10.01
CA ASN A 615 15.20 17.00 -9.16
C ASN A 615 15.52 18.44 -9.55
#